data_32e26ca687f0ab4919467bf14918d6ca
#
_entry.id   32e26ca687f0ab4919467bf14918d6ca
#
_cell.length_a   1.000
_cell.length_b   1.000
_cell.length_c   1.000
_cell.angle_alpha   90.00
_cell.angle_beta   90.00
_cell.angle_gamma   90.00
#
_symmetry.space_group_name_H-M   'P 1'
#
loop_
_entity.id
_entity.type
_entity.pdbx_description
1 polymer ?
#
loop_
_entity_poly.entity_id
_entity_poly.type
_entity_poly.pdbx_seq_one_letter_code
_entity_poly.pdbx_strand_id
1 'polypeptide(L)'
;MAALLVCMTTIPGRCLSSRFAVPCPLQKIHKGGVFIKQQSLLTRFWEIDAGRGVAIVLMVIYYASYDLNYFDLIDIDPIAGWWLLFASVIATSFLFVAGISLAISHMRRKRRGNALSHQVRRGARIFGWGLLLSLFTVLAIPDMPIFFGILHLIGVSIIISWPFLERTRSSLFIGACVIAIGIVVWHQHYELPLYLWPLLKTWGVATADYFPLFPWWGVVLLGIGVGRVAYPGGVRIVNVPSWGDVPPARALAAMGRRSLLIYLLHQPVIFTILLAATGTMPL
;
A
#
# COMPACT_ATOMS: atom_id res chain seq x y z
N MET A 1 -7.22 -59.49 -6.03
CA MET A 1 -8.35 -59.07 -6.89
C MET A 1 -9.47 -58.43 -6.05
N ALA A 2 -9.15 -57.53 -5.16
CA ALA A 2 -10.12 -56.84 -4.30
C ALA A 2 -9.82 -55.32 -4.11
N ALA A 3 -9.04 -54.71 -5.00
CA ALA A 3 -8.62 -53.31 -4.92
C ALA A 3 -9.13 -52.43 -6.06
N LEU A 4 -10.00 -52.96 -6.94
CA LEU A 4 -10.41 -52.30 -8.17
C LEU A 4 -11.90 -51.88 -8.21
N LEU A 5 -12.64 -52.03 -7.12
CA LEU A 5 -14.11 -51.80 -7.09
C LEU A 5 -14.57 -50.67 -6.17
N VAL A 6 -13.68 -49.82 -5.66
CA VAL A 6 -14.02 -48.67 -4.78
C VAL A 6 -13.82 -47.31 -5.47
N CYS A 7 -13.64 -47.29 -6.78
CA CYS A 7 -13.34 -46.03 -7.49
C CYS A 7 -14.50 -45.46 -8.34
N MET A 8 -15.77 -45.87 -8.09
CA MET A 8 -16.90 -45.43 -8.89
C MET A 8 -18.02 -44.65 -8.18
N THR A 9 -17.74 -44.05 -7.00
CA THR A 9 -18.66 -43.07 -6.43
C THR A 9 -17.86 -41.88 -5.93
N THR A 10 -17.34 -41.07 -6.83
CA THR A 10 -16.54 -39.88 -6.51
C THR A 10 -17.34 -38.63 -6.80
N ILE A 11 -17.71 -37.93 -5.73
CA ILE A 11 -17.90 -36.48 -5.73
C ILE A 11 -16.54 -35.86 -6.08
N PRO A 12 -16.41 -34.96 -7.08
CA PRO A 12 -15.09 -34.43 -7.46
C PRO A 12 -14.51 -33.60 -6.36
N GLY A 13 -13.42 -34.09 -5.75
CA GLY A 13 -12.60 -33.29 -4.85
C GLY A 13 -12.18 -33.86 -3.50
N ARG A 14 -12.60 -35.07 -3.09
CA ARG A 14 -12.12 -35.67 -1.83
C ARG A 14 -11.90 -37.17 -1.97
N CYS A 15 -10.66 -37.62 -1.83
CA CYS A 15 -10.35 -39.01 -1.51
C CYS A 15 -10.50 -39.21 0.01
N LEU A 16 -11.43 -40.07 0.42
CA LEU A 16 -11.56 -40.52 1.80
C LEU A 16 -10.61 -41.68 2.03
N SER A 17 -9.48 -41.51 2.66
CA SER A 17 -8.84 -42.56 3.45
C SER A 17 -8.02 -41.92 4.58
N SER A 18 -8.36 -42.39 5.77
CA SER A 18 -7.65 -42.41 7.07
C SER A 18 -6.47 -41.45 7.30
N ARG A 19 -6.67 -40.53 8.23
CA ARG A 19 -5.71 -39.86 9.14
C ARG A 19 -4.55 -39.00 8.63
N PHE A 20 -4.29 -38.90 7.33
CA PHE A 20 -3.35 -37.90 6.82
C PHE A 20 -3.87 -37.40 5.47
N ALA A 21 -4.31 -36.14 5.41
CA ALA A 21 -4.64 -35.46 4.17
C ALA A 21 -3.37 -35.15 3.39
N VAL A 22 -2.96 -36.04 2.50
CA VAL A 22 -1.94 -35.77 1.50
C VAL A 22 -2.66 -35.14 0.30
N PRO A 23 -2.23 -33.97 -0.21
CA PRO A 23 -2.80 -33.39 -1.42
C PRO A 23 -2.49 -34.31 -2.60
N CYS A 24 -3.55 -34.75 -3.29
CA CYS A 24 -3.47 -35.60 -4.49
C CYS A 24 -2.68 -34.85 -5.59
N PRO A 25 -1.58 -35.41 -6.10
CA PRO A 25 -0.84 -34.79 -7.19
C PRO A 25 -1.50 -35.15 -8.54
N LEU A 26 -1.83 -34.15 -9.32
CA LEU A 26 -1.90 -34.18 -10.78
C LEU A 26 -3.10 -34.83 -11.45
N GLN A 27 -4.11 -34.03 -11.73
CA GLN A 27 -4.91 -34.25 -12.95
C GLN A 27 -4.23 -33.53 -14.13
N LYS A 28 -3.47 -34.26 -14.94
CA LYS A 28 -2.98 -33.82 -16.25
C LYS A 28 -4.17 -33.74 -17.20
N ILE A 29 -4.65 -32.56 -17.49
CA ILE A 29 -5.52 -32.31 -18.64
C ILE A 29 -4.62 -31.90 -19.81
N HIS A 30 -4.40 -32.81 -20.71
CA HIS A 30 -3.74 -32.58 -21.99
C HIS A 30 -4.75 -31.90 -22.95
N LYS A 31 -4.62 -30.59 -23.17
CA LYS A 31 -5.04 -29.91 -24.40
C LYS A 31 -4.01 -28.84 -24.67
N GLY A 32 -3.43 -28.85 -25.89
CA GLY A 32 -2.33 -28.02 -26.32
C GLY A 32 -2.56 -26.52 -26.04
N GLY A 33 -1.74 -25.97 -25.19
CA GLY A 33 -1.72 -24.58 -24.80
C GLY A 33 -0.68 -24.44 -23.69
N VAL A 34 0.15 -23.48 -23.85
CA VAL A 34 1.18 -22.96 -22.95
C VAL A 34 1.04 -23.48 -21.51
N PHE A 35 2.05 -24.19 -21.02
CA PHE A 35 2.18 -24.56 -19.61
C PHE A 35 2.27 -23.30 -18.75
N ILE A 36 1.16 -22.72 -18.39
CA ILE A 36 1.07 -21.78 -17.27
C ILE A 36 1.25 -22.65 -16.03
N LYS A 37 2.51 -22.70 -15.53
CA LYS A 37 2.81 -23.24 -14.21
C LYS A 37 1.82 -22.61 -13.26
N GLN A 38 0.90 -23.38 -12.72
CA GLN A 38 -0.13 -22.93 -11.79
C GLN A 38 0.61 -22.54 -10.50
N GLN A 39 1.19 -21.34 -10.50
CA GLN A 39 1.76 -20.74 -9.30
C GLN A 39 0.59 -20.62 -8.33
N SER A 40 0.72 -21.25 -7.18
CA SER A 40 -0.31 -21.26 -6.16
C SER A 40 -0.82 -19.83 -5.93
N LEU A 41 -2.12 -19.64 -5.96
CA LEU A 41 -2.80 -18.35 -5.69
C LEU A 41 -2.46 -17.75 -4.32
N LEU A 42 -1.57 -18.40 -3.58
CA LEU A 42 -1.10 -18.04 -2.24
C LEU A 42 0.31 -17.43 -2.23
N THR A 43 1.10 -17.52 -3.33
CA THR A 43 2.45 -16.94 -3.34
C THR A 43 2.37 -15.41 -3.37
N ARG A 44 3.03 -14.79 -2.39
CA ARG A 44 3.23 -13.34 -2.38
C ARG A 44 4.24 -12.96 -3.47
N PHE A 45 4.09 -11.79 -4.02
CA PHE A 45 5.03 -11.24 -4.98
C PHE A 45 6.09 -10.44 -4.22
N TRP A 46 7.30 -10.97 -4.17
CA TRP A 46 8.40 -10.37 -3.42
C TRP A 46 8.75 -8.97 -3.93
N GLU A 47 8.62 -8.74 -5.24
CA GLU A 47 8.90 -7.45 -5.88
C GLU A 47 7.98 -6.33 -5.39
N ILE A 48 6.72 -6.63 -5.09
CA ILE A 48 5.76 -5.68 -4.55
C ILE A 48 6.05 -5.41 -3.08
N ASP A 49 6.37 -6.44 -2.32
CA ASP A 49 6.75 -6.29 -0.92
C ASP A 49 8.09 -5.53 -0.81
N ALA A 50 9.07 -5.81 -1.68
CA ALA A 50 10.34 -5.09 -1.74
C ALA A 50 10.15 -3.63 -2.16
N GLY A 51 9.30 -3.34 -3.17
CA GLY A 51 8.97 -1.97 -3.56
C GLY A 51 8.38 -1.15 -2.41
N ARG A 52 7.50 -1.76 -1.58
CA ARG A 52 7.05 -1.12 -0.34
C ARG A 52 8.18 -0.95 0.68
N GLY A 53 9.10 -1.93 0.75
CA GLY A 53 10.26 -1.87 1.62
C GLY A 53 11.17 -0.70 1.26
N VAL A 54 11.43 -0.48 -0.03
CA VAL A 54 12.18 0.69 -0.50
C VAL A 54 11.49 1.97 -0.10
N ALA A 55 10.19 2.11 -0.40
CA ALA A 55 9.43 3.32 -0.07
C ALA A 55 9.45 3.62 1.45
N ILE A 56 9.35 2.60 2.31
CA ILE A 56 9.38 2.77 3.76
C ILE A 56 10.78 3.15 4.27
N VAL A 57 11.85 2.61 3.68
CA VAL A 57 13.23 3.01 4.02
C VAL A 57 13.48 4.47 3.65
N LEU A 58 13.10 4.87 2.44
CA LEU A 58 13.22 6.26 2.00
C LEU A 58 12.41 7.22 2.88
N MET A 59 11.21 6.80 3.31
CA MET A 59 10.39 7.56 4.24
C MET A 59 11.09 7.75 5.60
N VAL A 60 11.68 6.69 6.16
CA VAL A 60 12.42 6.79 7.43
C VAL A 60 13.61 7.72 7.30
N ILE A 61 14.33 7.69 6.17
CA ILE A 61 15.44 8.62 5.88
C ILE A 61 14.92 10.07 5.83
N TYR A 62 13.81 10.31 5.14
CA TYR A 62 13.21 11.64 5.04
C TYR A 62 12.83 12.21 6.42
N TYR A 63 12.10 11.41 7.21
CA TYR A 63 11.68 11.84 8.56
C TYR A 63 12.87 11.98 9.53
N ALA A 64 13.89 11.13 9.43
CA ALA A 64 15.11 11.29 10.21
C ALA A 64 15.83 12.62 9.88
N SER A 65 15.88 12.99 8.58
CA SER A 65 16.45 14.27 8.17
C SER A 65 15.59 15.45 8.65
N TYR A 66 14.26 15.32 8.63
CA TYR A 66 13.34 16.31 9.17
C TYR A 66 13.58 16.53 10.68
N ASP A 67 13.66 15.45 11.45
CA ASP A 67 13.88 15.52 12.90
C ASP A 67 15.26 16.05 13.23
N LEU A 68 16.32 15.65 12.49
CA LEU A 68 17.67 16.21 12.66
C LEU A 68 17.71 17.72 12.45
N ASN A 69 16.98 18.25 11.46
CA ASN A 69 16.83 19.67 11.26
C ASN A 69 16.03 20.34 12.40
N TYR A 70 14.96 19.68 12.86
CA TYR A 70 14.16 20.18 13.98
C TYR A 70 14.94 20.27 15.29
N PHE A 71 15.97 19.43 15.48
CA PHE A 71 16.91 19.49 16.61
C PHE A 71 18.15 20.36 16.34
N ASP A 72 18.15 21.19 15.28
CA ASP A 72 19.25 22.06 14.88
C ASP A 72 20.60 21.33 14.67
N LEU A 73 20.56 20.04 14.35
CA LEU A 73 21.76 19.23 14.10
C LEU A 73 22.24 19.32 12.65
N ILE A 74 21.36 19.65 11.72
CA ILE A 74 21.67 19.89 10.30
C ILE A 74 20.86 21.08 9.81
N ASP A 75 21.40 21.82 8.86
CA ASP A 75 20.75 22.97 8.23
C ASP A 75 20.21 22.54 6.85
N ILE A 76 18.95 22.13 6.81
CA ILE A 76 18.22 21.79 5.57
C ILE A 76 16.82 22.39 5.65
N ASP A 77 16.22 22.65 4.48
CA ASP A 77 14.78 22.96 4.39
C ASP A 77 14.00 21.70 3.94
N PRO A 78 13.44 20.93 4.88
CA PRO A 78 12.78 19.66 4.55
C PRO A 78 11.45 19.82 3.78
N ILE A 79 10.89 21.04 3.76
CA ILE A 79 9.61 21.35 3.10
C ILE A 79 9.77 22.12 1.80
N ALA A 80 11.00 22.40 1.36
CA ALA A 80 11.27 23.10 0.10
C ALA A 80 12.26 22.34 -0.80
N GLY A 81 12.39 22.80 -2.03
CA GLY A 81 13.39 22.34 -2.98
C GLY A 81 13.40 20.83 -3.22
N TRP A 82 14.58 20.24 -3.15
CA TRP A 82 14.80 18.81 -3.39
C TRP A 82 14.16 17.89 -2.35
N TRP A 83 14.05 18.34 -1.10
CA TRP A 83 13.43 17.56 -0.03
C TRP A 83 11.92 17.42 -0.23
N LEU A 84 11.24 18.47 -0.69
CA LEU A 84 9.82 18.39 -1.05
C LEU A 84 9.60 17.44 -2.24
N LEU A 85 10.47 17.47 -3.26
CA LEU A 85 10.42 16.53 -4.37
C LEU A 85 10.66 15.10 -3.88
N PHE A 86 11.63 14.89 -3.00
CA PHE A 86 11.94 13.59 -2.42
C PHE A 86 10.74 13.02 -1.64
N ALA A 87 10.11 13.82 -0.78
CA ALA A 87 8.88 13.44 -0.08
C ALA A 87 7.75 13.05 -1.05
N SER A 88 7.59 13.83 -2.13
CA SER A 88 6.57 13.56 -3.16
C SER A 88 6.82 12.25 -3.90
N VAL A 89 8.08 11.93 -4.22
CA VAL A 89 8.48 10.66 -4.84
C VAL A 89 8.21 9.47 -3.91
N ILE A 90 8.52 9.61 -2.62
CA ILE A 90 8.25 8.57 -1.60
C ILE A 90 6.75 8.30 -1.52
N ALA A 91 5.93 9.35 -1.35
CA ALA A 91 4.48 9.23 -1.25
C ALA A 91 3.88 8.62 -2.53
N THR A 92 4.30 9.10 -3.71
CA THR A 92 3.89 8.55 -5.01
C THR A 92 4.22 7.07 -5.12
N SER A 93 5.45 6.68 -4.79
CA SER A 93 5.90 5.28 -4.84
C SER A 93 5.06 4.39 -3.92
N PHE A 94 4.82 4.82 -2.69
CA PHE A 94 4.05 4.08 -1.70
C PHE A 94 2.58 3.90 -2.13
N LEU A 95 1.94 4.97 -2.57
CA LEU A 95 0.54 4.96 -3.04
C LEU A 95 0.38 4.14 -4.32
N PHE A 96 1.33 4.24 -5.25
CA PHE A 96 1.31 3.45 -6.47
C PHE A 96 1.40 1.94 -6.19
N VAL A 97 2.35 1.53 -5.34
CA VAL A 97 2.49 0.12 -4.93
C VAL A 97 1.28 -0.34 -4.12
N ALA A 98 0.66 0.53 -3.32
CA ALA A 98 -0.59 0.24 -2.62
C ALA A 98 -1.73 -0.04 -3.61
N GLY A 99 -1.84 0.74 -4.71
CA GLY A 99 -2.80 0.53 -5.80
C GLY A 99 -2.60 -0.81 -6.51
N ILE A 100 -1.36 -1.15 -6.89
CA ILE A 100 -1.02 -2.47 -7.48
C ILE A 100 -1.46 -3.60 -6.55
N SER A 101 -1.14 -3.49 -5.28
CA SER A 101 -1.48 -4.51 -4.28
C SER A 101 -2.98 -4.66 -4.07
N LEU A 102 -3.71 -3.55 -4.17
CA LEU A 102 -5.17 -3.55 -4.08
C LEU A 102 -5.78 -4.30 -5.26
N ALA A 103 -5.32 -4.06 -6.49
CA ALA A 103 -5.76 -4.77 -7.69
C ALA A 103 -5.52 -6.28 -7.58
N ILE A 104 -4.32 -6.70 -7.18
CA ILE A 104 -3.97 -8.11 -7.02
C ILE A 104 -4.83 -8.76 -5.94
N SER A 105 -4.99 -8.10 -4.79
CA SER A 105 -5.81 -8.61 -3.69
C SER A 105 -7.26 -8.79 -4.10
N HIS A 106 -7.81 -7.83 -4.86
CA HIS A 106 -9.18 -7.90 -5.39
C HIS A 106 -9.35 -9.08 -6.35
N MET A 107 -8.48 -9.22 -7.35
CA MET A 107 -8.55 -10.31 -8.34
C MET A 107 -8.49 -11.70 -7.71
N ARG A 108 -7.66 -11.87 -6.68
CA ARG A 108 -7.54 -13.14 -5.93
C ARG A 108 -8.77 -13.44 -5.06
N ARG A 109 -9.40 -12.39 -4.50
CA ARG A 109 -10.56 -12.54 -3.60
C ARG A 109 -11.89 -12.61 -4.32
N LYS A 110 -12.00 -12.02 -5.50
CA LYS A 110 -13.21 -12.12 -6.34
C LYS A 110 -13.63 -13.57 -6.55
N ARG A 111 -12.66 -14.46 -6.72
CA ARG A 111 -12.89 -15.92 -6.84
C ARG A 111 -13.48 -16.57 -5.58
N ARG A 112 -13.45 -15.89 -4.42
CA ARG A 112 -13.94 -16.39 -3.12
C ARG A 112 -15.27 -15.77 -2.69
N GLY A 113 -15.88 -14.91 -3.50
CA GLY A 113 -17.19 -14.29 -3.24
C GLY A 113 -17.22 -13.12 -2.25
N ASN A 114 -16.15 -12.87 -1.47
CA ASN A 114 -16.14 -11.90 -0.37
C ASN A 114 -15.22 -10.68 -0.60
N ALA A 115 -15.14 -10.21 -1.85
CA ALA A 115 -14.17 -9.17 -2.21
C ALA A 115 -14.50 -7.79 -1.60
N LEU A 116 -15.77 -7.35 -1.65
CA LEU A 116 -16.19 -6.03 -1.19
C LEU A 116 -16.06 -5.88 0.34
N SER A 117 -16.64 -6.79 1.10
CA SER A 117 -16.60 -6.71 2.57
C SER A 117 -15.18 -6.73 3.12
N HIS A 118 -14.32 -7.54 2.50
CA HIS A 118 -12.90 -7.54 2.85
C HIS A 118 -12.21 -6.22 2.54
N GLN A 119 -12.53 -5.60 1.38
CA GLN A 119 -11.96 -4.33 0.97
C GLN A 119 -12.37 -3.21 1.91
N VAL A 120 -13.68 -3.11 2.20
CA VAL A 120 -14.21 -2.13 3.15
C VAL A 120 -13.58 -2.31 4.54
N ARG A 121 -13.53 -3.55 5.06
CA ARG A 121 -12.89 -3.83 6.36
C ARG A 121 -11.41 -3.46 6.37
N ARG A 122 -10.69 -3.71 5.28
CA ARG A 122 -9.28 -3.33 5.15
C ARG A 122 -9.10 -1.82 5.13
N GLY A 123 -9.91 -1.10 4.32
CA GLY A 123 -9.89 0.37 4.24
C GLY A 123 -10.24 1.00 5.58
N ALA A 124 -11.32 0.55 6.21
CA ALA A 124 -11.76 1.04 7.52
C ALA A 124 -10.71 0.80 8.63
N ARG A 125 -10.02 -0.35 8.61
CA ARG A 125 -8.93 -0.62 9.58
C ARG A 125 -7.77 0.35 9.40
N ILE A 126 -7.33 0.63 8.16
CA ILE A 126 -6.23 1.56 7.89
C ILE A 126 -6.65 2.98 8.24
N PHE A 127 -7.87 3.37 7.89
CA PHE A 127 -8.44 4.66 8.28
C PHE A 127 -8.51 4.82 9.81
N GLY A 128 -8.92 3.75 10.52
CA GLY A 128 -8.94 3.73 11.99
C GLY A 128 -7.56 3.95 12.62
N TRP A 129 -6.50 3.37 12.04
CA TRP A 129 -5.13 3.68 12.46
C TRP A 129 -4.76 5.15 12.21
N GLY A 130 -5.24 5.74 11.09
CA GLY A 130 -5.12 7.17 10.83
C GLY A 130 -5.80 8.01 11.92
N LEU A 131 -7.05 7.68 12.29
CA LEU A 131 -7.76 8.38 13.38
C LEU A 131 -7.07 8.28 14.73
N LEU A 132 -6.49 7.11 15.06
CA LEU A 132 -5.69 6.95 16.28
C LEU A 132 -4.45 7.85 16.26
N LEU A 133 -3.77 7.96 15.11
CA LEU A 133 -2.64 8.85 14.95
C LEU A 133 -3.06 10.32 15.06
N SER A 134 -4.19 10.71 14.47
CA SER A 134 -4.74 12.06 14.62
C SER A 134 -5.05 12.39 16.08
N LEU A 135 -5.71 11.48 16.78
CA LEU A 135 -6.01 11.66 18.21
C LEU A 135 -4.73 11.81 19.03
N PHE A 136 -3.72 11.00 18.75
CA PHE A 136 -2.43 11.09 19.42
C PHE A 136 -1.75 12.44 19.15
N THR A 137 -1.72 12.92 17.90
CA THR A 137 -1.06 14.19 17.56
C THR A 137 -1.81 15.40 18.10
N VAL A 138 -3.15 15.38 18.15
CA VAL A 138 -3.95 16.44 18.80
C VAL A 138 -3.60 16.57 20.29
N LEU A 139 -3.31 15.47 20.97
CA LEU A 139 -2.99 15.45 22.40
C LEU A 139 -1.51 15.74 22.67
N ALA A 140 -0.60 15.27 21.81
CA ALA A 140 0.84 15.36 22.03
C ALA A 140 1.47 16.57 21.36
N ILE A 141 0.95 17.04 20.22
CA ILE A 141 1.49 18.13 19.41
C ILE A 141 0.33 18.99 18.90
N PRO A 142 -0.36 19.74 19.79
CA PRO A 142 -1.58 20.48 19.44
C PRO A 142 -1.36 21.58 18.39
N ASP A 143 -0.14 22.07 18.23
CA ASP A 143 0.19 23.11 17.26
C ASP A 143 0.28 22.59 15.82
N MET A 144 0.52 21.28 15.62
CA MET A 144 0.63 20.64 14.32
C MET A 144 -0.09 19.27 14.25
N PRO A 145 -1.41 19.22 14.53
CA PRO A 145 -2.15 17.94 14.54
C PRO A 145 -2.30 17.39 13.12
N ILE A 146 -2.40 16.07 13.01
CA ILE A 146 -2.70 15.40 11.73
C ILE A 146 -4.22 15.34 11.56
N PHE A 147 -4.76 16.09 10.59
CA PHE A 147 -6.20 16.04 10.27
C PHE A 147 -6.53 15.01 9.20
N PHE A 148 -5.80 14.99 8.09
CA PHE A 148 -6.01 14.04 7.00
C PHE A 148 -4.67 13.62 6.38
N GLY A 149 -3.99 12.70 7.05
CA GLY A 149 -2.69 12.18 6.63
C GLY A 149 -2.79 11.00 5.65
N ILE A 150 -1.64 10.45 5.28
CA ILE A 150 -1.52 9.38 4.26
C ILE A 150 -2.30 8.11 4.62
N LEU A 151 -2.46 7.77 5.91
CA LEU A 151 -3.27 6.60 6.33
C LEU A 151 -4.76 6.83 6.07
N HIS A 152 -5.26 8.06 6.30
CA HIS A 152 -6.65 8.42 5.97
C HIS A 152 -6.86 8.31 4.46
N LEU A 153 -5.95 8.89 3.66
CA LEU A 153 -5.98 8.80 2.21
C LEU A 153 -6.01 7.35 1.73
N ILE A 154 -5.11 6.48 2.21
CA ILE A 154 -5.05 5.07 1.80
C ILE A 154 -6.34 4.34 2.20
N GLY A 155 -6.84 4.56 3.42
CA GLY A 155 -8.07 3.95 3.91
C GLY A 155 -9.27 4.29 3.03
N VAL A 156 -9.48 5.58 2.76
CA VAL A 156 -10.56 6.08 1.87
C VAL A 156 -10.34 5.58 0.45
N SER A 157 -9.11 5.70 -0.10
CA SER A 157 -8.79 5.27 -1.47
C SER A 157 -9.11 3.79 -1.71
N ILE A 158 -8.85 2.92 -0.74
CA ILE A 158 -9.20 1.50 -0.82
C ILE A 158 -10.70 1.32 -1.01
N ILE A 159 -11.53 2.09 -0.30
CA ILE A 159 -12.98 1.97 -0.35
C ILE A 159 -13.55 2.54 -1.65
N ILE A 160 -13.19 3.79 -1.98
CA ILE A 160 -13.77 4.48 -3.14
C ILE A 160 -13.26 3.96 -4.48
N SER A 161 -12.13 3.24 -4.52
CA SER A 161 -11.59 2.64 -5.73
C SER A 161 -12.35 1.37 -6.17
N TRP A 162 -13.34 0.89 -5.42
CA TRP A 162 -14.10 -0.32 -5.75
C TRP A 162 -14.62 -0.38 -7.20
N PRO A 163 -15.27 0.68 -7.77
CA PRO A 163 -15.81 0.64 -9.11
C PRO A 163 -14.74 0.50 -10.21
N PHE A 164 -13.50 0.89 -9.89
CA PHE A 164 -12.37 0.92 -10.83
C PHE A 164 -11.54 -0.35 -10.81
N LEU A 165 -11.71 -1.22 -9.81
CA LEU A 165 -10.90 -2.42 -9.65
C LEU A 165 -11.07 -3.45 -10.78
N GLU A 166 -12.16 -3.37 -11.53
CA GLU A 166 -12.42 -4.26 -12.66
C GLU A 166 -12.21 -3.59 -14.02
N ARG A 167 -12.01 -2.29 -14.07
CA ARG A 167 -11.98 -1.48 -15.28
C ARG A 167 -10.62 -0.84 -15.48
N THR A 168 -9.69 -1.55 -16.11
CA THR A 168 -8.30 -1.07 -16.32
C THR A 168 -8.24 0.27 -17.02
N ARG A 169 -8.95 0.44 -18.16
CA ARG A 169 -8.95 1.69 -18.93
C ARG A 169 -9.51 2.86 -18.13
N SER A 170 -10.64 2.65 -17.45
CA SER A 170 -11.26 3.69 -16.60
C SER A 170 -10.36 4.05 -15.42
N SER A 171 -9.70 3.09 -14.81
CA SER A 171 -8.76 3.32 -13.71
C SER A 171 -7.58 4.20 -14.16
N LEU A 172 -6.97 3.90 -15.30
CA LEU A 172 -5.86 4.69 -15.84
C LEU A 172 -6.31 6.10 -16.26
N PHE A 173 -7.42 6.20 -17.01
CA PHE A 173 -7.92 7.48 -17.51
C PHE A 173 -8.35 8.41 -16.36
N ILE A 174 -9.19 7.90 -15.44
CA ILE A 174 -9.67 8.70 -14.30
C ILE A 174 -8.50 9.03 -13.36
N GLY A 175 -7.56 8.08 -13.16
CA GLY A 175 -6.35 8.34 -12.41
C GLY A 175 -5.54 9.50 -12.98
N ALA A 176 -5.34 9.54 -14.30
CA ALA A 176 -4.67 10.66 -14.97
C ALA A 176 -5.45 11.97 -14.84
N CYS A 177 -6.78 11.95 -15.01
CA CYS A 177 -7.63 13.13 -14.82
C CYS A 177 -7.56 13.68 -13.38
N VAL A 178 -7.63 12.81 -12.37
CA VAL A 178 -7.53 13.19 -10.96
C VAL A 178 -6.19 13.85 -10.66
N ILE A 179 -5.09 13.33 -11.20
CA ILE A 179 -3.76 13.93 -11.07
C ILE A 179 -3.72 15.30 -11.76
N ALA A 180 -4.19 15.39 -12.99
CA ALA A 180 -4.18 16.65 -13.75
C ALA A 180 -4.98 17.75 -13.04
N ILE A 181 -6.21 17.43 -12.60
CA ILE A 181 -7.04 18.35 -11.82
C ILE A 181 -6.34 18.73 -10.51
N GLY A 182 -5.78 17.75 -9.80
CA GLY A 182 -5.08 17.99 -8.55
C GLY A 182 -3.88 18.92 -8.71
N ILE A 183 -3.09 18.78 -9.79
CA ILE A 183 -1.96 19.67 -10.10
C ILE A 183 -2.44 21.09 -10.37
N VAL A 184 -3.51 21.27 -11.16
CA VAL A 184 -4.08 22.59 -11.43
C VAL A 184 -4.55 23.27 -10.14
N VAL A 185 -5.30 22.53 -9.31
CA VAL A 185 -5.83 23.05 -8.03
C VAL A 185 -4.70 23.29 -7.01
N TRP A 186 -3.62 22.50 -7.05
CA TRP A 186 -2.49 22.61 -6.11
C TRP A 186 -1.81 23.98 -6.13
N HIS A 187 -1.78 24.64 -7.29
CA HIS A 187 -1.16 25.95 -7.47
C HIS A 187 -2.09 27.11 -7.09
N GLN A 188 -3.35 26.83 -6.80
CA GLN A 188 -4.30 27.85 -6.39
C GLN A 188 -4.31 27.98 -4.86
N HIS A 189 -4.34 29.20 -4.36
CA HIS A 189 -4.38 29.49 -2.93
C HIS A 189 -5.84 29.62 -2.45
N TYR A 190 -6.45 28.49 -2.14
CA TYR A 190 -7.82 28.48 -1.57
C TYR A 190 -7.78 28.26 -0.06
N GLU A 191 -8.55 29.08 0.66
CA GLU A 191 -8.93 28.78 2.04
C GLU A 191 -10.25 28.00 2.00
N LEU A 192 -10.17 26.69 2.19
CA LEU A 192 -11.32 25.82 2.09
C LEU A 192 -11.92 25.55 3.45
N PRO A 193 -13.25 25.39 3.56
CA PRO A 193 -13.87 24.94 4.79
C PRO A 193 -13.41 23.50 5.15
N LEU A 194 -13.36 23.21 6.44
CA LEU A 194 -12.80 21.98 7.01
C LEU A 194 -13.30 20.68 6.34
N TYR A 195 -14.57 20.64 5.94
CA TYR A 195 -15.16 19.46 5.30
C TYR A 195 -14.63 19.18 3.88
N LEU A 196 -13.97 20.13 3.22
CA LEU A 196 -13.31 19.96 1.90
C LEU A 196 -11.82 19.60 2.00
N TRP A 197 -11.20 19.71 3.17
CA TRP A 197 -9.79 19.37 3.34
C TRP A 197 -9.44 17.93 2.91
N PRO A 198 -10.27 16.93 3.15
CA PRO A 198 -9.98 15.59 2.62
C PRO A 198 -9.92 15.51 1.09
N LEU A 199 -10.56 16.42 0.38
CA LEU A 199 -10.64 16.41 -1.08
C LEU A 199 -9.51 17.19 -1.74
N LEU A 200 -9.30 18.43 -1.34
CA LEU A 200 -8.43 19.40 -1.99
C LEU A 200 -7.45 20.02 -1.01
N LYS A 201 -6.28 20.44 -1.52
CA LYS A 201 -5.30 21.16 -0.72
C LYS A 201 -5.89 22.51 -0.27
N THR A 202 -5.78 22.79 1.01
CA THR A 202 -6.04 24.11 1.60
C THR A 202 -4.75 24.75 2.08
N TRP A 203 -4.74 26.06 2.21
CA TRP A 203 -3.62 26.86 2.69
C TRP A 203 -3.93 27.40 4.11
N GLY A 204 -2.88 27.83 4.81
CA GLY A 204 -3.03 28.44 6.15
C GLY A 204 -3.27 27.47 7.29
N VAL A 205 -3.11 26.16 7.08
CA VAL A 205 -3.28 25.15 8.13
C VAL A 205 -1.95 24.49 8.47
N ALA A 206 -1.54 24.64 9.73
CA ALA A 206 -0.40 23.90 10.26
C ALA A 206 -0.82 22.44 10.54
N THR A 207 -0.20 21.50 9.88
CA THR A 207 -0.45 20.07 10.06
C THR A 207 0.80 19.27 9.70
N ALA A 208 1.14 18.29 10.53
CA ALA A 208 2.35 17.49 10.34
C ALA A 208 2.29 16.51 9.15
N ASP A 209 1.10 16.09 8.76
CA ASP A 209 0.89 15.17 7.64
C ASP A 209 -0.42 15.51 6.92
N TYR A 210 -0.35 15.84 5.62
CA TYR A 210 -1.50 16.25 4.85
C TYR A 210 -1.49 15.72 3.43
N PHE A 211 -2.40 14.78 3.15
CA PHE A 211 -2.54 14.14 1.86
C PHE A 211 -4.00 14.18 1.38
N PRO A 212 -4.47 15.25 0.73
CA PRO A 212 -5.81 15.32 0.19
C PRO A 212 -6.01 14.31 -0.95
N LEU A 213 -7.25 13.94 -1.24
CA LEU A 213 -7.57 12.97 -2.31
C LEU A 213 -7.01 13.40 -3.68
N PHE A 214 -7.10 14.68 -4.02
CA PHE A 214 -6.51 15.24 -5.24
C PHE A 214 -5.13 15.84 -4.94
N PRO A 215 -4.06 15.41 -5.61
CA PRO A 215 -3.97 14.46 -6.74
C PRO A 215 -3.77 12.99 -6.33
N TRP A 216 -3.57 12.68 -5.07
CA TRP A 216 -2.97 11.45 -4.56
C TRP A 216 -3.79 10.17 -4.82
N TRP A 217 -5.12 10.27 -4.81
CA TRP A 217 -5.97 9.13 -5.20
C TRP A 217 -5.78 8.73 -6.66
N GLY A 218 -5.47 9.69 -7.53
CA GLY A 218 -5.12 9.40 -8.91
C GLY A 218 -3.92 8.46 -9.05
N VAL A 219 -2.90 8.62 -8.20
CA VAL A 219 -1.73 7.72 -8.14
C VAL A 219 -2.14 6.30 -7.76
N VAL A 220 -3.05 6.15 -6.79
CA VAL A 220 -3.60 4.83 -6.41
C VAL A 220 -4.34 4.20 -7.59
N LEU A 221 -5.16 4.97 -8.31
CA LEU A 221 -5.88 4.50 -9.50
C LEU A 221 -4.94 4.06 -10.63
N LEU A 222 -3.86 4.82 -10.89
CA LEU A 222 -2.81 4.40 -11.84
C LEU A 222 -2.17 3.09 -11.40
N GLY A 223 -1.84 2.96 -10.11
CA GLY A 223 -1.33 1.71 -9.54
C GLY A 223 -2.28 0.53 -9.74
N ILE A 224 -3.60 0.74 -9.58
CA ILE A 224 -4.62 -0.28 -9.85
C ILE A 224 -4.59 -0.69 -11.32
N GLY A 225 -4.58 0.28 -12.24
CA GLY A 225 -4.54 0.04 -13.68
C GLY A 225 -3.33 -0.79 -14.10
N VAL A 226 -2.13 -0.35 -13.68
CA VAL A 226 -0.86 -1.05 -13.93
C VAL A 226 -0.86 -2.44 -13.28
N GLY A 227 -1.34 -2.57 -12.04
CA GLY A 227 -1.44 -3.85 -11.35
C GLY A 227 -2.31 -4.87 -12.09
N ARG A 228 -3.37 -4.43 -12.75
CA ARG A 228 -4.22 -5.29 -13.59
C ARG A 228 -3.54 -5.75 -14.87
N VAL A 229 -2.73 -4.88 -15.48
CA VAL A 229 -1.97 -5.21 -16.69
C VAL A 229 -0.81 -6.16 -16.38
N ALA A 230 -0.05 -5.86 -15.32
CA ALA A 230 1.14 -6.63 -14.95
C ALA A 230 0.82 -7.97 -14.27
N TYR A 231 -0.37 -8.08 -13.62
CA TYR A 231 -0.79 -9.27 -12.86
C TYR A 231 -2.21 -9.72 -13.22
N PRO A 232 -2.51 -10.04 -14.48
CA PRO A 232 -3.84 -10.44 -14.88
C PRO A 232 -4.31 -11.68 -14.11
N GLY A 233 -5.55 -11.62 -13.60
CA GLY A 233 -6.09 -12.67 -12.75
C GLY A 233 -5.36 -12.89 -11.42
N GLY A 234 -4.48 -11.97 -11.03
CA GLY A 234 -3.65 -12.08 -9.82
C GLY A 234 -2.43 -12.99 -9.98
N VAL A 235 -2.04 -13.29 -11.21
CA VAL A 235 -0.85 -14.08 -11.58
C VAL A 235 0.14 -13.17 -12.30
N ARG A 236 1.42 -13.33 -12.03
CA ARG A 236 2.48 -12.55 -12.68
C ARG A 236 2.69 -13.03 -14.12
N ILE A 237 2.65 -12.10 -15.09
CA ILE A 237 3.01 -12.39 -16.49
C ILE A 237 4.44 -11.96 -16.84
N VAL A 238 4.99 -11.00 -16.11
CA VAL A 238 6.36 -10.51 -16.32
C VAL A 238 7.36 -11.48 -15.70
N ASN A 239 8.37 -11.87 -16.47
CA ASN A 239 9.42 -12.73 -15.96
C ASN A 239 10.38 -11.88 -15.11
N VAL A 240 10.18 -11.86 -13.81
CA VAL A 240 11.05 -11.17 -12.86
C VAL A 240 12.11 -12.15 -12.38
N PRO A 241 13.41 -11.78 -12.44
CA PRO A 241 14.49 -12.63 -11.95
C PRO A 241 14.25 -13.10 -10.51
N SER A 242 14.82 -14.23 -10.12
CA SER A 242 14.67 -14.84 -8.79
C SER A 242 15.48 -14.10 -7.69
N TRP A 243 15.58 -12.78 -7.77
CA TRP A 243 16.29 -11.96 -6.77
C TRP A 243 15.60 -11.92 -5.40
N GLY A 244 14.38 -12.45 -5.30
CA GLY A 244 13.68 -12.57 -4.02
C GLY A 244 14.43 -13.38 -2.96
N ASP A 245 15.39 -14.23 -3.37
CA ASP A 245 16.22 -15.03 -2.49
C ASP A 245 17.51 -14.34 -2.06
N VAL A 246 17.87 -13.22 -2.72
CA VAL A 246 19.05 -12.41 -2.37
C VAL A 246 18.81 -11.71 -1.04
N PRO A 247 19.78 -11.71 -0.08
CA PRO A 247 19.59 -11.17 1.26
C PRO A 247 19.00 -9.74 1.32
N PRO A 248 19.49 -8.74 0.54
CA PRO A 248 18.93 -7.39 0.57
C PRO A 248 17.47 -7.34 0.07
N ALA A 249 17.13 -8.06 -0.99
CA ALA A 249 15.74 -8.11 -1.48
C ALA A 249 14.80 -8.77 -0.46
N ARG A 250 15.27 -9.81 0.23
CA ARG A 250 14.54 -10.48 1.31
C ARG A 250 14.30 -9.54 2.50
N ALA A 251 15.32 -8.77 2.89
CA ALA A 251 15.21 -7.77 3.95
C ALA A 251 14.18 -6.68 3.59
N LEU A 252 14.29 -6.08 2.39
CA LEU A 252 13.33 -5.09 1.90
C LEU A 252 11.91 -5.65 1.83
N ALA A 253 11.73 -6.87 1.33
CA ALA A 253 10.42 -7.50 1.30
C ALA A 253 9.87 -7.76 2.72
N ALA A 254 10.73 -8.07 3.70
CA ALA A 254 10.33 -8.22 5.10
C ALA A 254 9.87 -6.88 5.70
N MET A 255 10.58 -5.78 5.43
CA MET A 255 10.20 -4.42 5.83
C MET A 255 8.88 -4.01 5.17
N GLY A 256 8.73 -4.25 3.86
CA GLY A 256 7.49 -3.96 3.13
C GLY A 256 6.26 -4.71 3.66
N ARG A 257 6.43 -5.94 4.15
CA ARG A 257 5.34 -6.70 4.81
C ARG A 257 4.92 -6.08 6.13
N ARG A 258 5.82 -5.37 6.82
CA ARG A 258 5.58 -4.70 8.11
C ARG A 258 5.49 -3.18 7.97
N SER A 259 5.27 -2.68 6.75
CA SER A 259 5.30 -1.24 6.44
C SER A 259 4.40 -0.40 7.32
N LEU A 260 3.19 -0.85 7.65
CA LEU A 260 2.29 -0.13 8.55
C LEU A 260 2.86 -0.01 9.97
N LEU A 261 3.46 -1.08 10.51
CA LEU A 261 4.07 -1.05 11.83
C LEU A 261 5.27 -0.10 11.85
N ILE A 262 6.14 -0.18 10.84
CA ILE A 262 7.30 0.72 10.72
C ILE A 262 6.82 2.16 10.59
N TYR A 263 5.78 2.41 9.77
CA TYR A 263 5.17 3.74 9.62
C TYR A 263 4.66 4.30 10.96
N LEU A 264 4.06 3.49 11.81
CA LEU A 264 3.53 3.97 13.10
C LEU A 264 4.62 4.19 14.15
N LEU A 265 5.72 3.42 14.08
CA LEU A 265 6.75 3.44 15.12
C LEU A 265 7.98 4.31 14.78
N HIS A 266 8.23 4.63 13.50
CA HIS A 266 9.47 5.31 13.12
C HIS A 266 9.61 6.67 13.81
N GLN A 267 8.57 7.51 13.80
CA GLN A 267 8.62 8.84 14.35
C GLN A 267 8.86 8.86 15.87
N PRO A 268 8.08 8.13 16.71
CA PRO A 268 8.37 8.03 18.14
C PRO A 268 9.79 7.52 18.44
N VAL A 269 10.27 6.55 17.64
CA VAL A 269 11.61 5.96 17.83
C VAL A 269 12.71 6.98 17.51
N ILE A 270 12.65 7.63 16.33
CA ILE A 270 13.64 8.62 15.91
C ILE A 270 13.68 9.77 16.92
N PHE A 271 12.52 10.34 17.25
CA PHE A 271 12.40 11.44 18.19
C PHE A 271 12.97 11.09 19.58
N THR A 272 12.66 9.91 20.10
CA THR A 272 13.19 9.45 21.39
C THR A 272 14.70 9.29 21.36
N ILE A 273 15.27 8.76 20.28
CA ILE A 273 16.72 8.60 20.11
C ILE A 273 17.39 9.98 20.09
N LEU A 274 16.87 10.95 19.34
CA LEU A 274 17.42 12.29 19.23
C LEU A 274 17.32 13.04 20.56
N LEU A 275 16.19 12.96 21.26
CA LEU A 275 16.01 13.54 22.58
C LEU A 275 17.00 12.96 23.60
N ALA A 276 17.24 11.65 23.58
CA ALA A 276 18.22 11.01 24.46
C ALA A 276 19.66 11.40 24.10
N ALA A 277 19.96 11.64 22.83
CA ALA A 277 21.29 12.01 22.36
C ALA A 277 21.64 13.49 22.63
N THR A 278 20.67 14.40 22.48
CA THR A 278 20.87 15.85 22.65
C THR A 278 20.64 16.31 24.10
N GLY A 279 19.83 15.57 24.86
CA GLY A 279 19.42 15.93 26.21
C GLY A 279 18.53 17.17 26.31
N THR A 280 18.11 17.74 25.17
CA THR A 280 17.32 18.97 25.12
C THR A 280 16.09 18.79 24.26
N MET A 281 14.94 19.31 24.69
CA MET A 281 13.79 19.49 23.83
C MET A 281 14.09 20.63 22.85
N PRO A 282 13.83 20.46 21.55
CA PRO A 282 13.89 21.58 20.61
C PRO A 282 12.88 22.66 21.02
N LEU A 283 13.28 23.91 20.95
CA LEU A 283 12.49 25.10 21.32
C LEU A 283 11.41 25.40 20.27
#